data_7da4a2ae1fa27c8899f5d5cfa637ebd1
#
_entry.id   7da4a2ae1fa27c8899f5d5cfa637ebd1
#
_cell.length_a   1.000
_cell.length_b   1.000
_cell.length_c   1.000
_cell.angle_alpha   90.00
_cell.angle_beta   90.00
_cell.angle_gamma   90.00
#
_symmetry.space_group_name_H-M   'P 1'
#
loop_
_entity.id
_entity.type
_entity.pdbx_description
1 polymer ?
#
loop_
_entity_poly.entity_id
_entity_poly.type
_entity_poly.pdbx_seq_one_letter_code
_entity_poly.pdbx_strand_id
1 'polypeptide(L)'
;MTPVVTRPDRDRPEEESAVSFEDSDVVRSAVRVEGFRDDEFNYQLIRALGVADYGGSTVGECLAVVAEITDGSPRTWALAFERLAERVEDRGRGCLDAGRRVSARDHLLRASTYYRTAEYYAESVTDGSHRTGERSRACFVEAAALLDPPVELVEIPFEGGSLPGYLVRPAGSDAGPAGGLPTLIGVGGFDSSAEELYFHMGAPGAERGWNVLVFDGPGQPGCMRRNPDMTFRPDYEVPLGAVIDHLSGRPDVDADRLALAGQSFGSYFAARSAAADRRVRALVANPPVVDMSRYMEAWVGKDVFRMTRDIRPEDVIGVPEDLLPHQMQWGIGAICHRFGVPSFHAWRQAIEAYRLGGLTPSITCPVLALVGEREGAEPLDQFRSFVAEVGGPVTSVVFRTEDGASTHCQSDNIRLSAQVTFDWLDEQLG
;
A
#
# COMPACT_ATOMS: atom_id res chain seq x y z
N MET A 1 -27.66 -27.37 -6.01
CA MET A 1 -27.81 -28.29 -7.17
C MET A 1 -26.72 -29.34 -7.04
N THR A 2 -27.11 -30.57 -6.77
CA THR A 2 -26.22 -31.73 -6.53
C THR A 2 -25.57 -32.15 -7.85
N PRO A 3 -24.28 -32.45 -7.93
CA PRO A 3 -23.68 -32.95 -9.14
C PRO A 3 -24.14 -34.39 -9.41
N VAL A 4 -24.60 -34.62 -10.62
CA VAL A 4 -24.99 -35.95 -11.12
C VAL A 4 -23.73 -36.75 -11.42
N VAL A 5 -23.48 -37.80 -10.64
CA VAL A 5 -22.45 -38.81 -10.91
C VAL A 5 -22.98 -39.77 -11.98
N THR A 6 -22.48 -39.70 -13.19
CA THR A 6 -22.72 -40.74 -14.23
C THR A 6 -21.84 -41.94 -13.99
N ARG A 7 -22.44 -43.14 -13.97
CA ARG A 7 -21.72 -44.42 -13.92
C ARG A 7 -20.92 -44.64 -15.21
N PRO A 8 -19.71 -45.27 -15.15
CA PRO A 8 -18.97 -45.61 -16.36
C PRO A 8 -19.64 -46.76 -17.12
N ASP A 9 -19.74 -46.57 -18.40
CA ASP A 9 -20.22 -47.53 -19.40
C ASP A 9 -19.17 -48.67 -19.57
N ARG A 10 -19.58 -49.92 -19.45
CA ARG A 10 -18.68 -51.10 -19.40
C ARG A 10 -18.35 -51.69 -20.78
N ASP A 11 -18.69 -51.05 -21.89
CA ASP A 11 -18.50 -51.60 -23.23
C ASP A 11 -17.73 -50.61 -24.17
N ARG A 12 -16.56 -50.14 -23.72
CA ARG A 12 -15.57 -49.53 -24.64
C ARG A 12 -14.37 -50.49 -24.78
N PRO A 13 -13.85 -50.70 -26.01
CA PRO A 13 -12.62 -51.45 -26.23
C PRO A 13 -11.47 -50.70 -25.57
N GLU A 14 -10.48 -51.48 -25.10
CA GLU A 14 -9.22 -50.98 -24.50
C GLU A 14 -8.57 -49.98 -25.45
N GLU A 15 -8.77 -48.68 -25.17
CA GLU A 15 -7.97 -47.61 -25.76
C GLU A 15 -6.55 -47.74 -25.18
N GLU A 16 -5.57 -47.70 -26.05
CA GLU A 16 -4.16 -47.62 -25.75
C GLU A 16 -3.91 -46.66 -24.57
N SER A 17 -3.22 -47.15 -23.53
CA SER A 17 -2.94 -46.39 -22.32
C SER A 17 -2.27 -45.08 -22.72
N ALA A 18 -2.99 -43.98 -22.59
CA ALA A 18 -2.40 -42.65 -22.59
C ALA A 18 -1.31 -42.65 -21.52
N VAL A 19 -0.08 -42.42 -21.92
CA VAL A 19 1.06 -42.28 -20.99
C VAL A 19 0.68 -41.14 -20.06
N SER A 20 0.33 -41.46 -18.81
CA SER A 20 0.04 -40.45 -17.80
C SER A 20 1.38 -39.84 -17.44
N PHE A 21 1.44 -38.49 -17.52
CA PHE A 21 2.63 -37.75 -17.07
C PHE A 21 2.86 -37.84 -15.56
N GLU A 22 2.00 -38.56 -14.83
CA GLU A 22 2.07 -38.77 -13.37
C GLU A 22 3.26 -39.60 -12.93
N ASP A 23 3.80 -40.44 -13.83
CA ASP A 23 4.98 -41.29 -13.58
C ASP A 23 6.31 -40.66 -14.07
N SER A 24 6.31 -39.37 -14.41
CA SER A 24 7.52 -38.67 -14.84
C SER A 24 8.39 -38.27 -13.64
N ASP A 25 9.63 -38.74 -13.61
CA ASP A 25 10.65 -38.29 -12.65
C ASP A 25 11.09 -36.83 -12.88
N VAL A 26 10.59 -36.19 -13.94
CA VAL A 26 10.89 -34.80 -14.27
C VAL A 26 9.81 -33.89 -13.74
N VAL A 27 10.09 -33.22 -12.61
CA VAL A 27 9.21 -32.20 -12.01
C VAL A 27 9.60 -30.84 -12.57
N ARG A 28 8.71 -30.22 -13.35
CA ARG A 28 8.93 -28.86 -13.91
C ARG A 28 8.85 -27.74 -12.88
N SER A 29 8.06 -27.93 -11.81
CA SER A 29 7.98 -27.00 -10.70
C SER A 29 7.78 -27.76 -9.41
N ALA A 30 8.65 -27.52 -8.44
CA ALA A 30 8.47 -27.98 -7.06
C ALA A 30 7.57 -27.03 -6.26
N VAL A 31 7.25 -25.84 -6.80
CA VAL A 31 6.43 -24.83 -6.15
C VAL A 31 5.02 -24.92 -6.71
N ARG A 32 4.06 -25.17 -5.84
CA ARG A 32 2.63 -24.97 -6.13
C ARG A 32 2.23 -23.60 -5.65
N VAL A 33 1.39 -22.92 -6.41
CA VAL A 33 0.81 -21.62 -6.01
C VAL A 33 -0.38 -21.94 -5.13
N GLU A 34 -0.12 -22.05 -3.83
CA GLU A 34 -1.13 -22.18 -2.79
C GLU A 34 -1.00 -20.93 -1.91
N GLY A 35 -2.07 -20.13 -1.83
CA GLY A 35 -2.19 -19.00 -0.91
C GLY A 35 -2.64 -19.48 0.48
N PHE A 36 -3.09 -18.53 1.25
CA PHE A 36 -3.70 -18.77 2.56
C PHE A 36 -5.21 -18.93 2.43
N ARG A 37 -5.85 -19.62 3.38
CA ARG A 37 -7.30 -19.66 3.51
C ARG A 37 -7.83 -18.38 4.12
N ASP A 38 -7.02 -17.77 4.97
CA ASP A 38 -7.29 -16.46 5.54
C ASP A 38 -7.19 -15.39 4.44
N ASP A 39 -8.27 -14.64 4.23
CA ASP A 39 -8.39 -13.67 3.14
C ASP A 39 -7.41 -12.51 3.30
N GLU A 40 -7.16 -12.06 4.55
CA GLU A 40 -6.23 -10.97 4.81
C GLU A 40 -4.78 -11.40 4.58
N PHE A 41 -4.38 -12.61 5.02
CA PHE A 41 -3.05 -13.16 4.74
C PHE A 41 -2.84 -13.35 3.24
N ASN A 42 -3.87 -13.80 2.54
CA ASN A 42 -3.81 -13.95 1.09
C ASN A 42 -3.65 -12.58 0.41
N TYR A 43 -4.38 -11.56 0.86
CA TYR A 43 -4.23 -10.20 0.36
C TYR A 43 -2.81 -9.64 0.64
N GLN A 44 -2.28 -9.81 1.84
CA GLN A 44 -0.93 -9.34 2.18
C GLN A 44 0.16 -10.06 1.38
N LEU A 45 -0.05 -11.34 1.04
CA LEU A 45 0.84 -12.07 0.12
C LEU A 45 0.78 -11.49 -1.30
N ILE A 46 -0.42 -11.22 -1.82
CA ILE A 46 -0.62 -10.58 -3.13
C ILE A 46 0.06 -9.20 -3.14
N ARG A 47 -0.08 -8.43 -2.08
CA ARG A 47 0.56 -7.11 -1.92
C ARG A 47 2.09 -7.22 -1.97
N ALA A 48 2.68 -8.22 -1.31
CA ALA A 48 4.11 -8.47 -1.39
C ALA A 48 4.55 -8.95 -2.79
N LEU A 49 3.75 -9.75 -3.48
CA LEU A 49 4.02 -10.22 -4.84
C LEU A 49 3.89 -9.10 -5.87
N GLY A 50 2.92 -8.22 -5.73
CA GLY A 50 2.61 -7.17 -6.71
C GLY A 50 3.76 -6.19 -6.94
N VAL A 51 4.58 -5.91 -5.93
CA VAL A 51 5.74 -5.02 -6.07
C VAL A 51 6.93 -5.65 -6.82
N ALA A 52 6.82 -6.93 -7.23
CA ALA A 52 7.85 -7.61 -8.01
C ALA A 52 8.11 -6.93 -9.37
N ASP A 53 7.09 -6.33 -9.97
CA ASP A 53 7.19 -5.62 -11.25
C ASP A 53 8.17 -4.45 -11.23
N TYR A 54 8.41 -3.87 -10.06
CA TYR A 54 9.36 -2.78 -9.84
C TYR A 54 10.55 -3.18 -8.95
N GLY A 55 10.81 -4.49 -8.83
CA GLY A 55 11.97 -5.02 -8.12
C GLY A 55 11.85 -5.07 -6.60
N GLY A 56 10.64 -4.84 -6.04
CA GLY A 56 10.40 -4.87 -4.60
C GLY A 56 10.28 -6.28 -4.01
N SER A 57 10.08 -7.31 -4.82
CA SER A 57 10.02 -8.70 -4.38
C SER A 57 10.35 -9.68 -5.50
N THR A 58 10.30 -10.98 -5.21
CA THR A 58 10.26 -12.05 -6.23
C THR A 58 9.22 -13.10 -5.87
N VAL A 59 8.57 -13.65 -6.89
CA VAL A 59 7.57 -14.73 -6.72
C VAL A 59 8.13 -15.91 -5.93
N GLY A 60 9.36 -16.35 -6.26
CA GLY A 60 9.99 -17.50 -5.62
C GLY A 60 10.30 -17.29 -4.15
N GLU A 61 10.79 -16.10 -3.75
CA GLU A 61 11.07 -15.76 -2.35
C GLU A 61 9.77 -15.67 -1.53
N CYS A 62 8.74 -15.01 -2.05
CA CYS A 62 7.44 -14.90 -1.39
C CYS A 62 6.77 -16.27 -1.19
N LEU A 63 6.74 -17.12 -2.23
CA LEU A 63 6.10 -18.43 -2.14
C LEU A 63 6.89 -19.40 -1.26
N ALA A 64 8.22 -19.29 -1.20
CA ALA A 64 9.03 -20.11 -0.30
C ALA A 64 8.72 -19.84 1.18
N VAL A 65 8.36 -18.60 1.52
CA VAL A 65 8.02 -18.21 2.89
C VAL A 65 6.65 -18.71 3.32
N VAL A 66 5.69 -18.87 2.40
CA VAL A 66 4.33 -19.35 2.72
C VAL A 66 4.36 -20.67 3.52
N ALA A 67 5.26 -21.58 3.17
CA ALA A 67 5.38 -22.86 3.86
C ALA A 67 5.85 -22.75 5.33
N GLU A 68 6.42 -21.61 5.73
CA GLU A 68 6.88 -21.34 7.10
C GLU A 68 5.81 -20.65 7.96
N ILE A 69 4.69 -20.25 7.35
CA ILE A 69 3.63 -19.47 8.00
C ILE A 69 2.44 -20.37 8.34
N THR A 70 2.02 -20.34 9.60
CA THR A 70 0.74 -20.93 10.00
C THR A 70 -0.38 -19.99 9.59
N ASP A 71 -1.34 -20.49 8.82
CA ASP A 71 -2.48 -19.73 8.33
C ASP A 71 -3.24 -19.05 9.50
N GLY A 72 -3.48 -17.75 9.38
CA GLY A 72 -4.13 -16.95 10.42
C GLY A 72 -3.22 -16.55 11.61
N SER A 73 -1.91 -16.88 11.61
CA SER A 73 -1.00 -16.54 12.70
C SER A 73 -0.08 -15.33 12.36
N PRO A 74 -0.40 -14.11 12.82
CA PRO A 74 0.43 -12.91 12.65
C PRO A 74 1.88 -13.09 13.10
N ARG A 75 2.08 -13.82 14.19
CA ARG A 75 3.43 -14.09 14.73
C ARG A 75 4.30 -14.89 13.77
N THR A 76 3.76 -15.98 13.19
CA THR A 76 4.56 -16.80 12.25
C THR A 76 4.81 -16.05 10.96
N TRP A 77 3.87 -15.20 10.51
CA TRP A 77 4.06 -14.28 9.39
C TRP A 77 5.22 -13.33 9.62
N ALA A 78 5.17 -12.55 10.72
CA ALA A 78 6.21 -11.58 11.04
C ALA A 78 7.60 -12.23 11.11
N LEU A 79 7.73 -13.36 11.82
CA LEU A 79 8.98 -14.09 11.96
C LEU A 79 9.50 -14.66 10.63
N ALA A 80 8.61 -15.18 9.78
CA ALA A 80 9.02 -15.79 8.51
C ALA A 80 9.50 -14.72 7.52
N PHE A 81 8.78 -13.60 7.39
CA PHE A 81 9.20 -12.50 6.54
C PHE A 81 10.44 -11.75 7.08
N GLU A 82 10.59 -11.62 8.41
CA GLU A 82 11.81 -11.05 9.01
C GLU A 82 13.03 -11.91 8.67
N ARG A 83 12.95 -13.23 8.83
CA ARG A 83 14.05 -14.15 8.45
C ARG A 83 14.37 -14.11 6.95
N LEU A 84 13.35 -13.99 6.10
CA LEU A 84 13.57 -13.79 4.67
C LEU A 84 14.31 -12.48 4.41
N ALA A 85 13.84 -11.38 5.00
CA ALA A 85 14.43 -10.07 4.85
C ALA A 85 15.91 -10.05 5.26
N GLU A 86 16.24 -10.67 6.40
CA GLU A 86 17.63 -10.82 6.89
C GLU A 86 18.52 -11.54 5.88
N ARG A 87 18.07 -12.69 5.36
CA ARG A 87 18.84 -13.45 4.35
C ARG A 87 19.08 -12.65 3.08
N VAL A 88 18.08 -11.86 2.65
CA VAL A 88 18.17 -11.06 1.43
C VAL A 88 19.03 -9.81 1.65
N GLU A 89 18.93 -9.17 2.82
CA GLU A 89 19.80 -8.06 3.24
C GLU A 89 21.28 -8.49 3.26
N ASP A 90 21.60 -9.63 3.90
CA ASP A 90 22.97 -10.16 3.99
C ASP A 90 23.58 -10.38 2.58
N ARG A 91 22.77 -10.88 1.63
CA ARG A 91 23.19 -11.02 0.24
C ARG A 91 23.44 -9.63 -0.42
N GLY A 92 22.57 -8.66 -0.14
CA GLY A 92 22.71 -7.29 -0.63
C GLY A 92 24.00 -6.65 -0.15
N ARG A 93 24.29 -6.77 1.14
CA ARG A 93 25.52 -6.25 1.75
C ARG A 93 26.76 -6.94 1.19
N GLY A 94 26.74 -8.27 1.06
CA GLY A 94 27.83 -9.01 0.44
C GLY A 94 28.07 -8.62 -1.05
N CYS A 95 27.01 -8.27 -1.77
CA CYS A 95 27.13 -7.72 -3.12
C CYS A 95 27.77 -6.31 -3.11
N LEU A 96 27.38 -5.47 -2.14
CA LEU A 96 27.92 -4.13 -1.99
C LEU A 96 29.41 -4.16 -1.67
N ASP A 97 29.82 -5.00 -0.72
CA ASP A 97 31.22 -5.22 -0.35
C ASP A 97 32.07 -5.71 -1.54
N ALA A 98 31.46 -6.48 -2.44
CA ALA A 98 32.09 -6.98 -3.66
C ALA A 98 32.01 -5.96 -4.84
N GLY A 99 31.51 -4.73 -4.63
CA GLY A 99 31.36 -3.69 -5.65
C GLY A 99 30.26 -3.96 -6.69
N ARG A 100 29.36 -4.92 -6.45
CA ARG A 100 28.28 -5.33 -7.36
C ARG A 100 27.04 -4.48 -7.13
N ARG A 101 27.09 -3.19 -7.51
CA ARG A 101 26.06 -2.19 -7.20
C ARG A 101 24.63 -2.57 -7.60
N VAL A 102 24.43 -3.10 -8.83
CA VAL A 102 23.10 -3.50 -9.32
C VAL A 102 22.52 -4.64 -8.47
N SER A 103 23.31 -5.70 -8.23
CA SER A 103 22.86 -6.82 -7.41
C SER A 103 22.59 -6.39 -5.96
N ALA A 104 23.40 -5.49 -5.41
CA ALA A 104 23.20 -4.93 -4.06
C ALA A 104 21.87 -4.17 -3.99
N ARG A 105 21.65 -3.23 -4.92
CA ARG A 105 20.40 -2.48 -5.03
C ARG A 105 19.19 -3.40 -5.05
N ASP A 106 19.19 -4.40 -5.94
CA ASP A 106 18.06 -5.29 -6.14
C ASP A 106 17.77 -6.16 -4.91
N HIS A 107 18.81 -6.58 -4.17
CA HIS A 107 18.60 -7.28 -2.90
C HIS A 107 18.08 -6.34 -1.80
N LEU A 108 18.63 -5.14 -1.69
CA LEU A 108 18.25 -4.19 -0.64
C LEU A 108 16.81 -3.67 -0.83
N LEU A 109 16.35 -3.44 -2.07
CA LEU A 109 14.95 -3.10 -2.35
C LEU A 109 14.02 -4.22 -1.86
N ARG A 110 14.34 -5.48 -2.17
CA ARG A 110 13.53 -6.63 -1.72
C ARG A 110 13.59 -6.80 -0.20
N ALA A 111 14.75 -6.67 0.41
CA ALA A 111 14.88 -6.74 1.87
C ALA A 111 14.00 -5.67 2.54
N SER A 112 13.97 -4.45 2.02
CA SER A 112 13.08 -3.38 2.49
C SER A 112 11.62 -3.81 2.47
N THR A 113 11.14 -4.34 1.33
CA THR A 113 9.76 -4.84 1.21
C THR A 113 9.47 -5.96 2.22
N TYR A 114 10.38 -6.92 2.38
CA TYR A 114 10.14 -8.06 3.28
C TYR A 114 10.15 -7.65 4.76
N TYR A 115 10.99 -6.68 5.16
CA TYR A 115 10.91 -6.08 6.49
C TYR A 115 9.59 -5.32 6.71
N ARG A 116 9.13 -4.55 5.72
CA ARG A 116 7.82 -3.89 5.77
C ARG A 116 6.69 -4.91 5.89
N THR A 117 6.76 -6.01 5.14
CA THR A 117 5.78 -7.11 5.18
C THR A 117 5.77 -7.81 6.54
N ALA A 118 6.95 -7.94 7.18
CA ALA A 118 7.06 -8.43 8.55
C ALA A 118 6.49 -7.42 9.56
N GLU A 119 6.78 -6.11 9.40
CA GLU A 119 6.29 -5.04 10.27
C GLU A 119 4.77 -5.02 10.38
N TYR A 120 4.06 -5.32 9.30
CA TYR A 120 2.60 -5.30 9.26
C TYR A 120 1.97 -6.12 10.40
N TYR A 121 2.53 -7.30 10.69
CA TYR A 121 2.09 -8.18 11.78
C TYR A 121 3.11 -8.31 12.91
N ALA A 122 4.18 -7.51 12.94
CA ALA A 122 5.12 -7.55 14.05
C ALA A 122 4.37 -7.25 15.36
N GLU A 123 4.62 -8.11 16.35
CA GLU A 123 3.92 -8.05 17.62
C GLU A 123 3.95 -6.66 18.21
N SER A 124 2.80 -6.15 18.32
CA SER A 124 2.44 -4.86 18.85
C SER A 124 3.26 -3.72 18.24
N VAL A 125 2.68 -2.68 18.14
CA VAL A 125 3.13 -1.34 18.20
C VAL A 125 4.28 -1.12 19.21
N THR A 126 4.93 -2.19 19.64
CA THR A 126 6.08 -2.29 20.52
C THR A 126 7.38 -2.27 19.73
N ASP A 127 8.50 -2.31 20.42
CA ASP A 127 9.89 -2.29 19.90
C ASP A 127 10.14 -3.19 18.67
N GLY A 128 9.40 -4.29 18.50
CA GLY A 128 9.54 -5.20 17.35
C GLY A 128 9.12 -4.57 16.02
N SER A 129 7.98 -3.87 15.98
CA SER A 129 7.50 -3.15 14.80
C SER A 129 8.44 -2.01 14.43
N HIS A 130 8.89 -1.22 15.41
CA HIS A 130 9.88 -0.18 15.17
C HIS A 130 11.19 -0.73 14.58
N ARG A 131 11.68 -1.85 15.09
CA ARG A 131 12.93 -2.45 14.62
C ARG A 131 12.84 -2.91 13.17
N THR A 132 11.78 -3.62 12.80
CA THR A 132 11.59 -4.10 11.41
C THR A 132 11.35 -2.94 10.45
N GLY A 133 10.57 -1.95 10.83
CA GLY A 133 10.36 -0.76 10.03
C GLY A 133 11.61 0.10 9.84
N GLU A 134 12.45 0.25 10.87
CA GLU A 134 13.76 0.93 10.72
C GLU A 134 14.71 0.15 9.81
N ARG A 135 14.71 -1.18 9.86
CA ARG A 135 15.51 -2.00 8.92
C ARG A 135 14.97 -1.89 7.50
N SER A 136 13.63 -1.88 7.31
CA SER A 136 13.01 -1.63 6.01
C SER A 136 13.51 -0.32 5.41
N ARG A 137 13.41 0.76 6.19
CA ARG A 137 13.90 2.07 5.78
C ARG A 137 15.41 2.08 5.49
N ALA A 138 16.22 1.49 6.34
CA ALA A 138 17.68 1.45 6.15
C ALA A 138 18.06 0.76 4.84
N CYS A 139 17.47 -0.40 4.55
CA CYS A 139 17.67 -1.13 3.29
C CYS A 139 17.21 -0.29 2.08
N PHE A 140 16.05 0.39 2.19
CA PHE A 140 15.56 1.25 1.12
C PHE A 140 16.51 2.41 0.85
N VAL A 141 16.96 3.12 1.88
CA VAL A 141 17.87 4.28 1.74
C VAL A 141 19.19 3.88 1.09
N GLU A 142 19.75 2.74 1.48
CA GLU A 142 20.98 2.22 0.85
C GLU A 142 20.73 1.87 -0.63
N ALA A 143 19.60 1.23 -0.95
CA ALA A 143 19.24 0.90 -2.32
C ALA A 143 18.96 2.17 -3.16
N ALA A 144 18.28 3.15 -2.58
CA ALA A 144 17.94 4.43 -3.19
C ALA A 144 19.18 5.21 -3.68
N ALA A 145 20.27 5.14 -2.92
CA ALA A 145 21.56 5.72 -3.30
C ALA A 145 22.26 4.98 -4.46
N LEU A 146 21.79 3.76 -4.80
CA LEU A 146 22.31 2.94 -5.89
C LEU A 146 21.48 3.03 -7.17
N LEU A 147 20.34 3.70 -7.13
CA LEU A 147 19.49 3.99 -8.30
C LEU A 147 20.13 5.06 -9.20
N ASP A 148 19.64 5.20 -10.41
CA ASP A 148 20.09 6.22 -11.38
C ASP A 148 18.88 6.90 -12.04
N PRO A 149 18.60 8.16 -11.71
CA PRO A 149 19.26 8.96 -10.66
C PRO A 149 18.99 8.40 -9.24
N PRO A 150 19.85 8.74 -8.26
CA PRO A 150 19.57 8.40 -6.87
C PRO A 150 18.29 9.06 -6.39
N VAL A 151 17.52 8.34 -5.56
CA VAL A 151 16.35 8.91 -4.92
C VAL A 151 16.76 9.88 -3.84
N GLU A 152 16.18 11.08 -3.84
CA GLU A 152 16.45 12.11 -2.85
C GLU A 152 15.64 11.86 -1.57
N LEU A 153 16.33 11.83 -0.43
CA LEU A 153 15.68 11.80 0.87
C LEU A 153 15.21 13.21 1.23
N VAL A 154 13.94 13.33 1.57
CA VAL A 154 13.30 14.61 1.87
C VAL A 154 12.80 14.61 3.32
N GLU A 155 13.07 15.71 4.03
CA GLU A 155 12.54 15.99 5.36
C GLU A 155 11.73 17.28 5.28
N ILE A 156 10.41 17.17 5.36
CA ILE A 156 9.51 18.32 5.22
C ILE A 156 9.21 18.86 6.61
N PRO A 157 9.59 20.10 6.96
CA PRO A 157 9.30 20.68 8.28
C PRO A 157 7.79 20.75 8.55
N PHE A 158 7.38 20.22 9.69
CA PHE A 158 5.97 20.22 10.08
C PHE A 158 5.81 20.19 11.61
N GLU A 159 5.08 21.15 12.19
CA GLU A 159 4.66 21.23 13.61
C GLU A 159 5.76 20.89 14.63
N GLY A 160 6.97 21.40 14.44
CA GLY A 160 8.11 21.17 15.35
C GLY A 160 8.88 19.87 15.12
N GLY A 161 8.47 19.08 14.13
CA GLY A 161 9.15 17.88 13.64
C GLY A 161 9.32 17.92 12.12
N SER A 162 9.35 16.74 11.50
CA SER A 162 9.40 16.60 10.05
C SER A 162 8.56 15.42 9.54
N LEU A 163 8.09 15.53 8.31
CA LEU A 163 7.48 14.44 7.55
C LEU A 163 8.56 13.83 6.65
N PRO A 164 8.95 12.56 6.85
CA PRO A 164 9.96 11.90 6.03
C PRO A 164 9.39 11.51 4.67
N GLY A 165 10.18 11.65 3.62
CA GLY A 165 9.76 11.29 2.27
C GLY A 165 10.91 11.01 1.33
N TYR A 166 10.55 10.66 0.11
CA TYR A 166 11.45 10.34 -0.99
C TYR A 166 10.98 11.04 -2.26
N LEU A 167 11.86 11.85 -2.85
CA LEU A 167 11.63 12.42 -4.18
C LEU A 167 12.32 11.56 -5.24
N VAL A 168 11.50 10.90 -6.04
CA VAL A 168 11.94 10.05 -7.15
C VAL A 168 11.88 10.88 -8.41
N ARG A 169 13.00 10.95 -9.15
CA ARG A 169 13.13 11.75 -10.37
C ARG A 169 13.33 10.87 -11.60
N PRO A 170 12.87 11.29 -12.78
CA PRO A 170 13.14 10.60 -14.03
C PRO A 170 14.63 10.55 -14.35
N ALA A 171 15.07 9.52 -15.05
CA ALA A 171 16.42 9.44 -15.57
C ALA A 171 16.73 10.62 -16.54
N GLY A 172 17.92 11.22 -16.43
CA GLY A 172 18.31 12.35 -17.25
C GLY A 172 17.70 13.69 -16.88
N SER A 173 17.03 13.79 -15.73
CA SER A 173 16.38 15.02 -15.25
C SER A 173 17.32 16.07 -14.67
N ASP A 174 18.63 15.79 -14.57
CA ASP A 174 19.64 16.73 -14.02
C ASP A 174 19.73 18.06 -14.79
N ALA A 175 19.28 18.06 -16.06
CA ALA A 175 19.13 19.24 -16.91
C ALA A 175 17.67 19.49 -17.28
N GLY A 176 16.74 19.27 -16.34
CA GLY A 176 15.31 19.41 -16.57
C GLY A 176 14.90 20.69 -17.29
N PRO A 177 13.70 20.72 -17.91
CA PRO A 177 13.25 21.89 -18.66
C PRO A 177 13.23 23.12 -17.76
N ALA A 178 13.51 24.28 -18.34
CA ALA A 178 13.31 25.55 -17.64
C ALA A 178 11.84 25.62 -17.17
N GLY A 179 11.60 25.59 -15.86
CA GLY A 179 10.25 25.59 -15.27
C GLY A 179 9.90 24.31 -14.49
N GLY A 180 10.81 23.33 -14.43
CA GLY A 180 10.59 22.11 -13.66
C GLY A 180 9.79 21.01 -14.38
N LEU A 181 9.59 19.88 -13.70
CA LEU A 181 8.81 18.73 -14.17
C LEU A 181 7.45 18.66 -13.49
N PRO A 182 6.45 18.05 -14.16
CA PRO A 182 5.19 17.72 -13.48
C PRO A 182 5.49 16.83 -12.30
N THR A 183 4.77 17.05 -11.19
CA THR A 183 5.09 16.38 -9.93
C THR A 183 3.83 15.78 -9.31
N LEU A 184 3.91 14.47 -9.03
CA LEU A 184 2.89 13.73 -8.29
C LEU A 184 3.29 13.65 -6.83
N ILE A 185 2.35 13.97 -5.92
CA ILE A 185 2.47 13.71 -4.49
C ILE A 185 1.67 12.45 -4.17
N GLY A 186 2.36 11.39 -3.81
CA GLY A 186 1.78 10.10 -3.43
C GLY A 186 1.45 10.05 -1.93
N VAL A 187 0.20 9.77 -1.61
CA VAL A 187 -0.33 9.73 -0.24
C VAL A 187 -0.79 8.32 0.10
N GLY A 188 -0.12 7.69 1.05
CA GLY A 188 -0.42 6.34 1.50
C GLY A 188 -1.65 6.24 2.39
N GLY A 189 -2.14 5.01 2.54
CA GLY A 189 -3.25 4.66 3.40
C GLY A 189 -2.88 4.50 4.88
N PHE A 190 -3.70 3.70 5.57
CA PHE A 190 -3.55 3.48 7.01
C PHE A 190 -2.20 2.87 7.37
N ASP A 191 -1.75 1.87 6.63
CA ASP A 191 -0.59 1.03 6.93
C ASP A 191 0.52 1.11 5.87
N SER A 192 0.37 1.98 4.87
CA SER A 192 1.39 2.20 3.85
C SER A 192 2.62 2.90 4.44
N SER A 193 3.78 2.63 3.86
CA SER A 193 5.00 3.40 4.10
C SER A 193 5.48 4.08 2.82
N ALA A 194 6.29 5.12 2.95
CA ALA A 194 6.87 5.81 1.80
C ALA A 194 7.75 4.87 0.96
N GLU A 195 8.42 3.88 1.59
CA GLU A 195 9.20 2.85 0.90
C GLU A 195 8.33 1.98 -0.01
N GLU A 196 7.11 1.64 0.43
CA GLU A 196 6.16 0.89 -0.39
C GLU A 196 5.60 1.73 -1.53
N LEU A 197 5.25 2.99 -1.27
CA LEU A 197 4.75 3.91 -2.29
C LEU A 197 5.77 4.18 -3.40
N TYR A 198 7.06 3.98 -3.16
CA TYR A 198 8.07 3.99 -4.21
C TYR A 198 7.72 2.99 -5.32
N PHE A 199 7.29 1.77 -4.98
CA PHE A 199 6.94 0.76 -5.98
C PHE A 199 5.58 1.03 -6.63
N HIS A 200 4.63 1.58 -5.89
CA HIS A 200 3.28 1.85 -6.39
C HIS A 200 3.20 3.10 -7.27
N MET A 201 3.97 4.14 -6.97
CA MET A 201 3.88 5.44 -7.62
C MET A 201 5.24 6.00 -8.03
N GLY A 202 6.27 5.88 -7.17
CA GLY A 202 7.58 6.49 -7.36
C GLY A 202 8.29 6.02 -8.63
N ALA A 203 8.60 4.72 -8.69
CA ALA A 203 9.25 4.11 -9.85
C ALA A 203 8.39 4.20 -11.13
N PRO A 204 7.07 3.86 -11.09
CA PRO A 204 6.22 4.01 -12.26
C PRO A 204 6.14 5.42 -12.83
N GLY A 205 6.10 6.44 -11.96
CA GLY A 205 6.03 7.83 -12.39
C GLY A 205 7.34 8.33 -12.97
N ALA A 206 8.46 7.97 -12.35
CA ALA A 206 9.78 8.32 -12.88
C ALA A 206 10.03 7.69 -14.27
N GLU A 207 9.59 6.44 -14.50
CA GLU A 207 9.65 5.80 -15.82
C GLU A 207 8.86 6.60 -16.90
N ARG A 208 7.89 7.42 -16.49
CA ARG A 208 6.99 8.20 -17.36
C ARG A 208 7.29 9.69 -17.39
N GLY A 209 8.43 10.12 -16.82
CA GLY A 209 8.87 11.50 -16.88
C GLY A 209 8.34 12.40 -15.78
N TRP A 210 7.72 11.87 -14.74
CA TRP A 210 7.20 12.61 -13.60
C TRP A 210 8.18 12.61 -12.42
N ASN A 211 8.31 13.75 -11.76
CA ASN A 211 8.75 13.72 -10.37
C ASN A 211 7.67 13.10 -9.50
N VAL A 212 8.05 12.25 -8.57
CA VAL A 212 7.10 11.69 -7.59
C VAL A 212 7.65 11.86 -6.20
N LEU A 213 6.95 12.62 -5.37
CA LEU A 213 7.20 12.67 -3.93
C LEU A 213 6.27 11.68 -3.24
N VAL A 214 6.85 10.70 -2.56
CA VAL A 214 6.13 9.83 -1.61
C VAL A 214 6.61 10.15 -0.20
N PHE A 215 5.71 10.19 0.77
CA PHE A 215 6.05 10.58 2.13
C PHE A 215 5.17 9.88 3.17
N ASP A 216 5.65 9.84 4.40
CA ASP A 216 4.86 9.42 5.55
C ASP A 216 4.41 10.66 6.35
N GLY A 217 3.11 10.84 6.41
CA GLY A 217 2.47 11.90 7.19
C GLY A 217 2.03 11.44 8.58
N PRO A 218 1.37 12.31 9.35
CA PRO A 218 0.84 11.98 10.68
C PRO A 218 0.03 10.68 10.69
N GLY A 219 0.29 9.79 11.63
CA GLY A 219 -0.34 8.46 11.75
C GLY A 219 0.29 7.36 10.89
N GLN A 220 1.14 7.69 9.92
CA GLN A 220 1.81 6.71 9.08
C GLN A 220 3.14 6.22 9.70
N PRO A 221 3.59 4.98 9.38
CA PRO A 221 4.67 4.33 10.12
C PRO A 221 5.96 5.13 10.23
N GLY A 222 6.48 5.64 9.11
CA GLY A 222 7.75 6.35 9.09
C GLY A 222 7.70 7.69 9.81
N CYS A 223 6.56 8.40 9.79
CA CYS A 223 6.35 9.61 10.56
C CYS A 223 6.29 9.30 12.06
N MET A 224 5.50 8.31 12.46
CA MET A 224 5.32 7.96 13.87
C MET A 224 6.58 7.40 14.53
N ARG A 225 7.43 6.66 13.79
CA ARG A 225 8.73 6.21 14.31
C ARG A 225 9.63 7.36 14.75
N ARG A 226 9.51 8.52 14.08
CA ARG A 226 10.30 9.73 14.40
C ARG A 226 9.60 10.67 15.35
N ASN A 227 8.29 10.77 15.22
CA ASN A 227 7.43 11.68 15.95
C ASN A 227 6.23 10.89 16.48
N PRO A 228 6.35 10.15 17.59
CA PRO A 228 5.30 9.26 18.09
C PRO A 228 3.97 9.95 18.38
N ASP A 229 4.00 11.25 18.67
CA ASP A 229 2.79 12.05 18.94
C ASP A 229 2.09 12.56 17.67
N MET A 230 2.70 12.41 16.50
CA MET A 230 2.08 12.74 15.20
C MET A 230 1.17 11.61 14.73
N THR A 231 0.02 11.49 15.37
CA THR A 231 -1.01 10.49 15.05
C THR A 231 -1.92 10.94 13.91
N PHE A 232 -2.79 10.07 13.39
CA PHE A 232 -3.76 10.45 12.37
C PHE A 232 -4.61 11.63 12.82
N ARG A 233 -4.90 12.53 11.87
CA ARG A 233 -5.71 13.73 12.06
C ARG A 233 -6.72 13.88 10.93
N PRO A 234 -7.95 14.36 11.19
CA PRO A 234 -8.98 14.47 10.16
C PRO A 234 -8.73 15.61 9.16
N ASP A 235 -8.03 16.68 9.55
CA ASP A 235 -7.67 17.85 8.77
C ASP A 235 -6.35 17.69 8.00
N TYR A 236 -6.27 16.61 7.22
CA TYR A 236 -5.03 16.24 6.53
C TYR A 236 -4.61 17.22 5.41
N GLU A 237 -5.45 18.16 5.04
CA GLU A 237 -5.08 19.32 4.21
C GLU A 237 -3.96 20.17 4.85
N VAL A 238 -3.79 20.10 6.18
CA VAL A 238 -2.74 20.84 6.88
C VAL A 238 -1.35 20.24 6.63
N PRO A 239 -1.08 18.95 6.91
CA PRO A 239 0.22 18.37 6.56
C PRO A 239 0.47 18.34 5.04
N LEU A 240 -0.55 18.08 4.20
CA LEU A 240 -0.38 18.13 2.75
C LEU A 240 -0.11 19.55 2.24
N GLY A 241 -0.65 20.59 2.88
CA GLY A 241 -0.30 21.98 2.60
C GLY A 241 1.19 22.25 2.80
N ALA A 242 1.79 21.73 3.88
CA ALA A 242 3.22 21.85 4.12
C ALA A 242 4.06 21.10 3.04
N VAL A 243 3.57 19.95 2.57
CA VAL A 243 4.21 19.20 1.46
C VAL A 243 4.15 20.01 0.16
N ILE A 244 2.99 20.60 -0.17
CA ILE A 244 2.80 21.42 -1.37
C ILE A 244 3.67 22.69 -1.29
N ASP A 245 3.75 23.33 -0.11
CA ASP A 245 4.62 24.49 0.11
C ASP A 245 6.10 24.15 -0.13
N HIS A 246 6.54 23.01 0.40
CA HIS A 246 7.91 22.52 0.22
C HIS A 246 8.24 22.31 -1.26
N LEU A 247 7.35 21.66 -2.02
CA LEU A 247 7.55 21.40 -3.44
C LEU A 247 7.46 22.66 -4.31
N SER A 248 6.52 23.55 -4.00
CA SER A 248 6.32 24.80 -4.79
C SER A 248 7.54 25.75 -4.74
N GLY A 249 8.42 25.58 -3.76
CA GLY A 249 9.67 26.36 -3.65
C GLY A 249 10.86 25.75 -4.41
N ARG A 250 10.69 24.59 -5.05
CA ARG A 250 11.79 23.87 -5.72
C ARG A 250 11.91 24.27 -7.19
N PRO A 251 13.13 24.49 -7.71
CA PRO A 251 13.34 24.84 -9.11
C PRO A 251 13.12 23.67 -10.09
N ASP A 252 13.17 22.42 -9.60
CA ASP A 252 12.98 21.20 -10.39
C ASP A 252 11.51 20.74 -10.42
N VAL A 253 10.58 21.49 -9.77
CA VAL A 253 9.15 21.24 -9.71
C VAL A 253 8.38 22.32 -10.46
N ASP A 254 7.49 21.92 -11.36
CA ASP A 254 6.52 22.82 -11.98
C ASP A 254 5.30 22.96 -11.06
N ALA A 255 5.21 24.09 -10.37
CA ALA A 255 4.14 24.38 -9.42
C ALA A 255 2.74 24.49 -10.08
N ASP A 256 2.67 24.68 -11.40
CA ASP A 256 1.40 24.69 -12.14
C ASP A 256 0.99 23.29 -12.62
N ARG A 257 1.82 22.27 -12.41
CA ARG A 257 1.56 20.87 -12.74
C ARG A 257 1.73 19.94 -11.53
N LEU A 258 1.12 20.32 -10.38
CA LEU A 258 1.10 19.50 -9.17
C LEU A 258 -0.16 18.62 -9.13
N ALA A 259 0.01 17.31 -8.96
CA ALA A 259 -1.06 16.35 -8.79
C ALA A 259 -0.97 15.64 -7.43
N LEU A 260 -2.11 15.23 -6.87
CA LEU A 260 -2.19 14.34 -5.72
C LEU A 260 -2.69 12.96 -6.15
N ALA A 261 -2.09 11.88 -5.62
CA ALA A 261 -2.64 10.54 -5.72
C ALA A 261 -2.74 9.92 -4.32
N GLY A 262 -3.95 9.56 -3.93
CA GLY A 262 -4.22 8.89 -2.66
C GLY A 262 -4.59 7.42 -2.87
N GLN A 263 -3.99 6.53 -2.06
CA GLN A 263 -4.36 5.12 -2.01
C GLN A 263 -5.05 4.79 -0.69
N SER A 264 -6.16 4.03 -0.75
CA SER A 264 -6.91 3.62 0.44
C SER A 264 -7.32 4.84 1.30
N PHE A 265 -7.01 4.83 2.58
CA PHE A 265 -7.23 5.98 3.46
C PHE A 265 -6.53 7.27 2.95
N GLY A 266 -5.43 7.13 2.22
CA GLY A 266 -4.76 8.24 1.53
C GLY A 266 -5.65 8.97 0.52
N SER A 267 -6.67 8.31 -0.04
CA SER A 267 -7.65 8.95 -0.92
C SER A 267 -8.50 9.98 -0.20
N TYR A 268 -8.88 9.72 1.06
CA TYR A 268 -9.54 10.73 1.90
C TYR A 268 -8.63 11.95 2.11
N PHE A 269 -7.35 11.70 2.44
CA PHE A 269 -6.38 12.77 2.67
C PHE A 269 -6.15 13.62 1.43
N ALA A 270 -5.94 12.98 0.29
CA ALA A 270 -5.72 13.64 -0.99
C ALA A 270 -6.96 14.43 -1.45
N ALA A 271 -8.15 13.83 -1.36
CA ALA A 271 -9.42 14.47 -1.74
C ALA A 271 -9.73 15.70 -0.88
N ARG A 272 -9.51 15.59 0.43
CA ARG A 272 -9.67 16.71 1.37
C ARG A 272 -8.74 17.86 1.03
N SER A 273 -7.49 17.56 0.72
CA SER A 273 -6.50 18.57 0.33
C SER A 273 -6.82 19.21 -1.02
N ALA A 274 -7.26 18.44 -2.02
CA ALA A 274 -7.70 18.98 -3.30
C ALA A 274 -8.94 19.90 -3.18
N ALA A 275 -9.81 19.66 -2.20
CA ALA A 275 -10.93 20.53 -1.91
C ALA A 275 -10.48 21.86 -1.28
N ALA A 276 -9.39 21.86 -0.51
CA ALA A 276 -8.89 23.01 0.25
C ALA A 276 -7.84 23.84 -0.49
N ASP A 277 -6.98 23.21 -1.31
CA ASP A 277 -5.82 23.85 -1.96
C ASP A 277 -5.95 23.84 -3.49
N ARG A 278 -6.06 25.02 -4.09
CA ARG A 278 -6.21 25.22 -5.54
C ARG A 278 -4.92 25.01 -6.34
N ARG A 279 -3.79 24.84 -5.68
CA ARG A 279 -2.52 24.46 -6.35
C ARG A 279 -2.53 23.01 -6.80
N VAL A 280 -3.43 22.18 -6.26
CA VAL A 280 -3.69 20.82 -6.76
C VAL A 280 -4.39 20.91 -8.11
N ARG A 281 -3.70 20.50 -9.16
CA ARG A 281 -4.19 20.58 -10.55
C ARG A 281 -4.89 19.32 -11.04
N ALA A 282 -4.61 18.18 -10.41
CA ALA A 282 -5.28 16.92 -10.69
C ALA A 282 -5.30 16.04 -9.41
N LEU A 283 -6.33 15.23 -9.27
CA LEU A 283 -6.50 14.29 -8.15
C LEU A 283 -6.73 12.88 -8.66
N VAL A 284 -5.98 11.92 -8.13
CA VAL A 284 -6.25 10.48 -8.29
C VAL A 284 -6.68 9.91 -6.94
N ALA A 285 -7.86 9.29 -6.87
CA ALA A 285 -8.41 8.68 -5.66
C ALA A 285 -8.63 7.17 -5.87
N ASN A 286 -7.95 6.32 -5.09
CA ASN A 286 -7.90 4.87 -5.32
C ASN A 286 -7.95 4.04 -4.02
N PRO A 287 -9.11 3.45 -3.65
CA PRO A 287 -10.46 3.90 -4.02
C PRO A 287 -10.84 5.18 -3.28
N PRO A 288 -11.77 5.98 -3.78
CA PRO A 288 -12.28 7.13 -3.07
C PRO A 288 -12.89 6.73 -1.71
N VAL A 289 -12.46 7.39 -0.64
CA VAL A 289 -13.03 7.24 0.70
C VAL A 289 -13.71 8.55 1.10
N VAL A 290 -15.03 8.50 1.20
CA VAL A 290 -15.87 9.66 1.54
C VAL A 290 -16.20 9.70 3.02
N ASP A 291 -16.44 8.52 3.62
CA ASP A 291 -16.77 8.33 5.03
C ASP A 291 -16.00 7.12 5.57
N MET A 292 -14.94 7.40 6.33
CA MET A 292 -14.09 6.34 6.88
C MET A 292 -14.80 5.52 7.96
N SER A 293 -15.74 6.12 8.71
CA SER A 293 -16.49 5.38 9.73
C SER A 293 -17.34 4.28 9.09
N ARG A 294 -18.04 4.58 8.00
CA ARG A 294 -18.82 3.58 7.23
C ARG A 294 -17.91 2.52 6.58
N TYR A 295 -16.76 2.96 6.04
CA TYR A 295 -15.77 2.04 5.46
C TYR A 295 -15.27 1.04 6.50
N MET A 296 -14.91 1.52 7.69
CA MET A 296 -14.41 0.68 8.77
C MET A 296 -15.51 -0.22 9.38
N GLU A 297 -16.76 0.27 9.49
CA GLU A 297 -17.89 -0.58 9.89
C GLU A 297 -18.09 -1.77 8.94
N ALA A 298 -17.94 -1.52 7.63
CA ALA A 298 -18.05 -2.57 6.63
C ALA A 298 -16.86 -3.56 6.70
N TRP A 299 -15.65 -3.05 6.97
CA TRP A 299 -14.43 -3.87 7.02
C TRP A 299 -14.37 -4.75 8.27
N VAL A 300 -14.60 -4.19 9.47
CA VAL A 300 -14.55 -4.97 10.73
C VAL A 300 -15.84 -5.75 11.01
N GLY A 301 -16.93 -5.47 10.30
CA GLY A 301 -18.26 -6.03 10.51
C GLY A 301 -19.08 -5.24 11.53
N LYS A 302 -20.39 -5.14 11.28
CA LYS A 302 -21.32 -4.30 12.06
C LYS A 302 -21.37 -4.68 13.54
N ASP A 303 -21.35 -5.97 13.85
CA ASP A 303 -21.45 -6.45 15.22
C ASP A 303 -20.22 -6.08 16.04
N VAL A 304 -19.02 -6.23 15.46
CA VAL A 304 -17.76 -5.84 16.08
C VAL A 304 -17.69 -4.32 16.22
N PHE A 305 -18.01 -3.59 15.14
CA PHE A 305 -17.94 -2.11 15.14
C PHE A 305 -18.88 -1.50 16.19
N ARG A 306 -20.06 -2.11 16.43
CA ARG A 306 -21.09 -1.62 17.36
C ARG A 306 -20.99 -2.21 18.77
N MET A 307 -19.97 -3.00 19.06
CA MET A 307 -19.78 -3.52 20.42
C MET A 307 -19.77 -2.39 21.45
N THR A 308 -20.51 -2.60 22.52
CA THR A 308 -20.65 -1.62 23.63
C THR A 308 -19.50 -1.72 24.63
N ARG A 309 -18.81 -2.88 24.66
CA ARG A 309 -17.66 -3.09 25.54
C ARG A 309 -16.50 -2.21 25.06
N ASP A 310 -15.96 -1.42 25.97
CA ASP A 310 -14.73 -0.70 25.69
C ASP A 310 -13.53 -1.65 25.81
N ILE A 311 -12.83 -1.86 24.70
CA ILE A 311 -11.69 -2.77 24.60
C ILE A 311 -10.43 -1.92 24.42
N ARG A 312 -9.45 -2.12 25.30
CA ARG A 312 -8.14 -1.51 25.23
C ARG A 312 -7.13 -2.47 24.63
N PRO A 313 -6.00 -1.97 24.07
CA PRO A 313 -4.95 -2.85 23.58
C PRO A 313 -4.46 -3.87 24.61
N GLU A 314 -4.30 -3.46 25.87
CA GLU A 314 -3.87 -4.34 26.98
C GLU A 314 -4.88 -5.44 27.34
N ASP A 315 -6.18 -5.23 27.06
CA ASP A 315 -7.23 -6.21 27.37
C ASP A 315 -7.20 -7.42 26.42
N VAL A 316 -6.53 -7.29 25.26
CA VAL A 316 -6.50 -8.32 24.22
C VAL A 316 -5.15 -9.05 24.14
N ILE A 317 -4.09 -8.50 24.77
CA ILE A 317 -2.78 -9.14 24.80
C ILE A 317 -2.85 -10.48 25.54
N GLY A 318 -2.45 -11.56 24.87
CA GLY A 318 -2.39 -12.90 25.45
C GLY A 318 -3.75 -13.58 25.59
N VAL A 319 -4.82 -13.02 25.03
CA VAL A 319 -6.10 -13.73 24.93
C VAL A 319 -5.90 -14.93 23.99
N PRO A 320 -6.34 -16.14 24.37
CA PRO A 320 -6.27 -17.31 23.49
C PRO A 320 -6.94 -17.07 22.14
N GLU A 321 -6.32 -17.58 21.08
CA GLU A 321 -6.75 -17.35 19.70
C GLU A 321 -8.17 -17.85 19.40
N ASP A 322 -8.58 -18.93 20.07
CA ASP A 322 -9.95 -19.49 19.98
C ASP A 322 -11.02 -18.58 20.61
N LEU A 323 -10.61 -17.65 21.48
CA LEU A 323 -11.51 -16.66 22.09
C LEU A 323 -11.47 -15.31 21.38
N LEU A 324 -10.32 -14.91 20.84
CA LEU A 324 -10.14 -13.68 20.08
C LEU A 324 -9.04 -13.90 19.04
N PRO A 325 -9.34 -13.92 17.73
CA PRO A 325 -8.36 -14.07 16.67
C PRO A 325 -7.21 -13.08 16.80
N HIS A 326 -5.99 -13.54 16.60
CA HIS A 326 -4.78 -12.71 16.71
C HIS A 326 -4.82 -11.47 15.80
N GLN A 327 -5.46 -11.56 14.63
CA GLN A 327 -5.67 -10.42 13.75
C GLN A 327 -6.50 -9.31 14.39
N MET A 328 -7.53 -9.65 15.17
CA MET A 328 -8.32 -8.67 15.91
C MET A 328 -7.51 -8.06 17.05
N GLN A 329 -6.72 -8.87 17.76
CA GLN A 329 -5.80 -8.38 18.80
C GLN A 329 -4.82 -7.36 18.22
N TRP A 330 -4.18 -7.73 17.11
CA TRP A 330 -3.27 -6.84 16.39
C TRP A 330 -3.98 -5.57 15.88
N GLY A 331 -5.15 -5.72 15.24
CA GLY A 331 -5.92 -4.61 14.69
C GLY A 331 -6.28 -3.56 15.74
N ILE A 332 -6.75 -3.98 16.92
CA ILE A 332 -7.11 -3.07 18.04
C ILE A 332 -5.85 -2.28 18.48
N GLY A 333 -4.70 -2.96 18.63
CA GLY A 333 -3.45 -2.31 18.98
C GLY A 333 -3.02 -1.27 17.95
N ALA A 334 -3.00 -1.66 16.67
CA ALA A 334 -2.56 -0.81 15.56
C ALA A 334 -3.43 0.45 15.41
N ILE A 335 -4.77 0.30 15.43
CA ILE A 335 -5.68 1.45 15.28
C ILE A 335 -5.59 2.41 16.47
N CYS A 336 -5.57 1.89 17.70
CA CYS A 336 -5.47 2.73 18.88
C CYS A 336 -4.17 3.56 18.88
N HIS A 337 -3.05 2.91 18.53
CA HIS A 337 -1.77 3.58 18.45
C HIS A 337 -1.74 4.67 17.38
N ARG A 338 -2.13 4.35 16.15
CA ARG A 338 -2.04 5.28 15.01
C ARG A 338 -2.96 6.47 15.12
N PHE A 339 -4.11 6.31 15.81
CA PHE A 339 -5.03 7.41 16.11
C PHE A 339 -4.73 8.12 17.44
N GLY A 340 -3.78 7.64 18.24
CA GLY A 340 -3.43 8.22 19.54
C GLY A 340 -4.58 8.14 20.55
N VAL A 341 -5.36 7.06 20.52
CA VAL A 341 -6.54 6.88 21.36
C VAL A 341 -6.38 5.68 22.29
N PRO A 342 -6.99 5.70 23.50
CA PRO A 342 -6.74 4.67 24.51
C PRO A 342 -7.51 3.36 24.28
N SER A 343 -8.51 3.33 23.40
CA SER A 343 -9.38 2.18 23.27
C SER A 343 -10.12 2.12 21.94
N PHE A 344 -10.67 0.97 21.61
CA PHE A 344 -11.51 0.74 20.43
C PHE A 344 -12.74 1.65 20.40
N HIS A 345 -13.37 1.89 21.57
CA HIS A 345 -14.50 2.82 21.66
C HIS A 345 -14.09 4.27 21.36
N ALA A 346 -12.97 4.72 21.93
CA ALA A 346 -12.44 6.05 21.66
C ALA A 346 -12.05 6.21 20.18
N TRP A 347 -11.47 5.17 19.56
CA TRP A 347 -11.22 5.17 18.11
C TRP A 347 -12.49 5.30 17.28
N ARG A 348 -13.55 4.57 17.63
CA ARG A 348 -14.84 4.69 16.91
C ARG A 348 -15.40 6.12 16.92
N GLN A 349 -15.24 6.81 18.05
CA GLN A 349 -15.64 8.22 18.14
C GLN A 349 -14.74 9.12 17.29
N ALA A 350 -13.42 8.88 17.33
CA ALA A 350 -12.46 9.67 16.56
C ALA A 350 -12.66 9.51 15.05
N ILE A 351 -12.92 8.29 14.57
CA ILE A 351 -13.05 8.01 13.13
C ILE A 351 -14.25 8.70 12.48
N GLU A 352 -15.26 9.11 13.27
CA GLU A 352 -16.41 9.85 12.77
C GLU A 352 -16.06 11.23 12.18
N ALA A 353 -14.92 11.80 12.58
CA ALA A 353 -14.42 13.05 12.03
C ALA A 353 -13.83 12.92 10.62
N TYR A 354 -13.51 11.69 10.18
CA TYR A 354 -12.87 11.44 8.90
C TYR A 354 -13.92 11.26 7.78
N ARG A 355 -14.57 12.38 7.44
CA ARG A 355 -15.59 12.47 6.39
C ARG A 355 -15.28 13.63 5.48
N LEU A 356 -15.44 13.44 4.18
CA LEU A 356 -15.41 14.55 3.23
C LEU A 356 -16.61 15.48 3.44
N GLY A 357 -17.77 14.91 3.81
CA GLY A 357 -19.00 15.68 4.02
C GLY A 357 -19.32 16.55 2.81
N GLY A 358 -19.63 17.83 3.04
CA GLY A 358 -19.92 18.79 1.97
C GLY A 358 -18.67 19.31 1.23
N LEU A 359 -17.48 18.76 1.42
CA LEU A 359 -16.25 19.21 0.75
C LEU A 359 -16.12 18.65 -0.67
N THR A 360 -16.69 17.50 -0.97
CA THR A 360 -16.58 16.84 -2.29
C THR A 360 -16.91 17.76 -3.47
N PRO A 361 -17.98 18.60 -3.44
CA PRO A 361 -18.25 19.57 -4.50
C PRO A 361 -17.20 20.67 -4.65
N SER A 362 -16.35 20.89 -3.64
CA SER A 362 -15.27 21.87 -3.69
C SER A 362 -14.02 21.37 -4.44
N ILE A 363 -13.94 20.09 -4.74
CA ILE A 363 -12.90 19.52 -5.61
C ILE A 363 -13.23 19.92 -7.04
N THR A 364 -12.53 20.91 -7.59
CA THR A 364 -12.81 21.48 -8.92
C THR A 364 -11.74 21.17 -9.97
N CYS A 365 -10.59 20.60 -9.56
CA CYS A 365 -9.61 20.07 -10.50
C CYS A 365 -10.14 18.79 -11.16
N PRO A 366 -9.58 18.35 -12.31
CA PRO A 366 -9.83 17.03 -12.86
C PRO A 366 -9.55 15.92 -11.84
N VAL A 367 -10.43 14.90 -11.82
CA VAL A 367 -10.34 13.77 -10.90
C VAL A 367 -10.34 12.45 -11.67
N LEU A 368 -9.40 11.57 -11.35
CA LEU A 368 -9.43 10.16 -11.69
C LEU A 368 -9.87 9.35 -10.47
N ALA A 369 -11.04 8.75 -10.53
CA ALA A 369 -11.54 7.85 -9.50
C ALA A 369 -11.33 6.39 -9.92
N LEU A 370 -10.65 5.61 -9.08
CA LEU A 370 -10.29 4.21 -9.34
C LEU A 370 -10.89 3.31 -8.26
N VAL A 371 -11.31 2.10 -8.63
CA VAL A 371 -11.75 1.07 -7.67
C VAL A 371 -11.62 -0.32 -8.30
N GLY A 372 -11.28 -1.34 -7.52
CA GLY A 372 -11.38 -2.74 -7.92
C GLY A 372 -12.80 -3.28 -7.74
N GLU A 373 -13.31 -4.06 -8.71
CA GLU A 373 -14.68 -4.60 -8.62
C GLU A 373 -14.90 -5.57 -7.45
N ARG A 374 -13.82 -6.10 -6.87
CA ARG A 374 -13.84 -7.04 -5.74
C ARG A 374 -13.62 -6.39 -4.37
N GLU A 375 -13.52 -5.08 -4.30
CA GLU A 375 -13.30 -4.38 -3.04
C GLU A 375 -14.52 -4.40 -2.08
N GLY A 376 -15.67 -4.88 -2.56
CA GLY A 376 -16.88 -5.01 -1.75
C GLY A 376 -17.91 -3.91 -1.98
N ALA A 377 -19.08 -4.04 -1.35
CA ALA A 377 -20.20 -3.14 -1.60
C ALA A 377 -19.95 -1.71 -1.12
N GLU A 378 -19.41 -1.53 0.09
CA GLU A 378 -19.19 -0.20 0.67
C GLU A 378 -18.16 0.63 -0.12
N PRO A 379 -16.96 0.12 -0.50
CA PRO A 379 -16.04 0.85 -1.36
C PRO A 379 -16.68 1.26 -2.71
N LEU A 380 -17.43 0.36 -3.34
CA LEU A 380 -18.13 0.64 -4.59
C LEU A 380 -19.23 1.71 -4.42
N ASP A 381 -19.93 1.73 -3.30
CA ASP A 381 -20.95 2.74 -3.01
C ASP A 381 -20.32 4.11 -2.74
N GLN A 382 -19.21 4.16 -2.00
CA GLN A 382 -18.47 5.40 -1.78
C GLN A 382 -17.85 5.93 -3.09
N PHE A 383 -17.33 5.03 -3.94
CA PHE A 383 -16.86 5.40 -5.27
C PHE A 383 -17.97 6.06 -6.10
N ARG A 384 -19.18 5.48 -6.15
CA ARG A 384 -20.32 6.05 -6.89
C ARG A 384 -20.74 7.41 -6.34
N SER A 385 -20.83 7.54 -5.00
CA SER A 385 -21.16 8.80 -4.34
C SER A 385 -20.12 9.88 -4.64
N PHE A 386 -18.83 9.54 -4.54
CA PHE A 386 -17.73 10.45 -4.83
C PHE A 386 -17.79 10.97 -6.27
N VAL A 387 -17.93 10.06 -7.26
CA VAL A 387 -18.05 10.41 -8.68
C VAL A 387 -19.24 11.32 -8.96
N ALA A 388 -20.35 11.12 -8.25
CA ALA A 388 -21.57 11.93 -8.43
C ALA A 388 -21.48 13.32 -7.78
N GLU A 389 -20.63 13.51 -6.76
CA GLU A 389 -20.59 14.72 -5.95
C GLU A 389 -19.43 15.66 -6.27
N VAL A 390 -18.36 15.18 -6.92
CA VAL A 390 -17.20 16.01 -7.29
C VAL A 390 -17.61 17.15 -8.19
N GLY A 391 -17.13 18.37 -7.89
CA GLY A 391 -17.48 19.58 -8.63
C GLY A 391 -16.71 19.78 -9.93
N GLY A 392 -15.58 19.09 -10.11
CA GLY A 392 -14.75 19.13 -11.32
C GLY A 392 -15.04 18.00 -12.30
N PRO A 393 -14.32 17.95 -13.45
CA PRO A 393 -14.40 16.83 -14.37
C PRO A 393 -13.95 15.52 -13.73
N VAL A 394 -14.68 14.42 -13.95
CA VAL A 394 -14.36 13.10 -13.38
C VAL A 394 -14.20 12.07 -14.48
N THR A 395 -13.06 11.39 -14.47
CA THR A 395 -12.83 10.11 -15.14
C THR A 395 -12.94 9.01 -14.10
N SER A 396 -13.72 7.96 -14.38
CA SER A 396 -13.91 6.86 -13.42
C SER A 396 -13.57 5.51 -14.06
N VAL A 397 -12.81 4.68 -13.33
CA VAL A 397 -12.40 3.36 -13.78
C VAL A 397 -12.69 2.32 -12.70
N VAL A 398 -13.38 1.24 -13.09
CA VAL A 398 -13.58 0.05 -12.28
C VAL A 398 -12.72 -1.06 -12.87
N PHE A 399 -11.66 -1.43 -12.16
CA PHE A 399 -10.78 -2.52 -12.58
C PHE A 399 -11.48 -3.88 -12.40
N ARG A 400 -11.40 -4.72 -13.42
CA ARG A 400 -12.09 -5.99 -13.49
C ARG A 400 -11.22 -7.17 -13.07
N THR A 401 -11.86 -8.26 -12.64
CA THR A 401 -11.17 -9.51 -12.33
C THR A 401 -10.46 -10.09 -13.56
N GLU A 402 -11.04 -9.94 -14.74
CA GLU A 402 -10.44 -10.39 -16.01
C GLU A 402 -9.15 -9.63 -16.37
N ASP A 403 -8.97 -8.40 -15.84
CA ASP A 403 -7.76 -7.59 -16.03
C ASP A 403 -6.67 -7.95 -15.00
N GLY A 404 -6.97 -8.82 -14.02
CA GLY A 404 -6.08 -9.16 -12.91
C GLY A 404 -5.75 -7.96 -12.00
N ALA A 405 -6.70 -7.04 -11.84
CA ALA A 405 -6.51 -5.78 -11.10
C ALA A 405 -7.70 -5.45 -10.17
N SER A 406 -8.42 -6.47 -9.73
CA SER A 406 -9.68 -6.27 -9.01
C SER A 406 -9.54 -6.12 -7.49
N THR A 407 -8.33 -6.26 -6.96
CA THR A 407 -8.05 -6.14 -5.52
C THR A 407 -7.92 -4.69 -5.07
N HIS A 408 -7.91 -4.50 -3.76
CA HIS A 408 -7.73 -3.20 -3.13
C HIS A 408 -6.47 -2.49 -3.62
N CYS A 409 -6.62 -1.27 -4.11
CA CYS A 409 -5.56 -0.45 -4.71
C CYS A 409 -4.80 -1.15 -5.86
N GLN A 410 -5.40 -2.15 -6.50
CA GLN A 410 -4.81 -2.97 -7.58
C GLN A 410 -3.43 -3.52 -7.24
N SER A 411 -3.27 -3.98 -5.97
CA SER A 411 -2.01 -4.57 -5.50
C SER A 411 -1.63 -5.84 -6.27
N ASP A 412 -2.58 -6.46 -6.97
CA ASP A 412 -2.40 -7.59 -7.88
C ASP A 412 -1.86 -7.19 -9.27
N ASN A 413 -2.00 -5.91 -9.69
CA ASN A 413 -1.54 -5.43 -11.00
C ASN A 413 -1.15 -3.94 -10.97
N ILE A 414 -0.06 -3.63 -10.27
CA ILE A 414 0.44 -2.26 -10.13
C ILE A 414 0.77 -1.62 -11.49
N ARG A 415 1.23 -2.41 -12.47
CA ARG A 415 1.56 -1.88 -13.80
C ARG A 415 0.34 -1.33 -14.52
N LEU A 416 -0.80 -2.02 -14.46
CA LEU A 416 -2.04 -1.52 -15.07
C LEU A 416 -2.56 -0.28 -14.35
N SER A 417 -2.55 -0.30 -13.02
CA SER A 417 -2.94 0.86 -12.20
C SER A 417 -2.06 2.08 -12.48
N ALA A 418 -0.74 1.89 -12.58
CA ALA A 418 0.20 2.94 -12.94
C ALA A 418 -0.01 3.46 -14.36
N GLN A 419 -0.23 2.57 -15.34
CA GLN A 419 -0.54 2.97 -16.70
C GLN A 419 -1.76 3.89 -16.74
N VAL A 420 -2.89 3.44 -16.19
CA VAL A 420 -4.14 4.23 -16.19
C VAL A 420 -3.94 5.57 -15.49
N THR A 421 -3.19 5.58 -14.39
CA THR A 421 -2.93 6.80 -13.62
C THR A 421 -2.10 7.80 -14.40
N PHE A 422 -0.94 7.39 -14.92
CA PHE A 422 -0.02 8.32 -15.54
C PHE A 422 -0.41 8.70 -16.98
N ASP A 423 -1.02 7.79 -17.76
CA ASP A 423 -1.57 8.14 -19.07
C ASP A 423 -2.65 9.22 -18.91
N TRP A 424 -3.53 9.08 -17.90
CA TRP A 424 -4.54 10.09 -17.60
C TRP A 424 -3.92 11.41 -17.11
N LEU A 425 -2.89 11.36 -16.25
CA LEU A 425 -2.20 12.57 -15.77
C LEU A 425 -1.52 13.32 -16.91
N ASP A 426 -0.92 12.62 -17.87
CA ASP A 426 -0.31 13.23 -19.07
C ASP A 426 -1.37 13.92 -19.95
N GLU A 427 -2.59 13.37 -20.06
CA GLU A 427 -3.71 14.01 -20.76
C GLU A 427 -4.18 15.29 -20.07
N GLN A 428 -4.09 15.37 -18.72
CA GLN A 428 -4.57 16.52 -17.97
C GLN A 428 -3.51 17.61 -17.79
N LEU A 429 -2.24 17.25 -17.66
CA LEU A 429 -1.15 18.15 -17.20
C LEU A 429 0.10 18.07 -18.09
N GLY A 430 0.12 17.19 -19.08
CA GLY A 430 1.25 16.97 -19.98
C GLY A 430 1.57 18.08 -20.97
#